data_b0c7d51480784b7fbc81d313cf5bd417
#
_entry.id   b0c7d51480784b7fbc81d313cf5bd417
#
_cell.length_a   1.000
_cell.length_b   1.000
_cell.length_c   1.000
_cell.angle_alpha   90.00
_cell.angle_beta   90.00
_cell.angle_gamma   90.00
#
_symmetry.space_group_name_H-M   'P 1'
#
loop_
_entity.id
_entity.type
_entity.pdbx_description
1 polymer ?
#
loop_
_entity_poly.entity_id
_entity_poly.type
_entity_poly.pdbx_seq_one_letter_code
_entity_poly.pdbx_strand_id
1 'polypeptide(L)'
;MLSDQQRMLTRAAREVIDGQIVNLGIGLPTRLFHYLPDDMNVLVHSENGLLGCRPRQEGEAPDIDMIDSGGAYITTRPGASVFDSATSFAMIRRSRVDVTFMGAFEVDQEGNLANWKIPGKFSPGIGGAMELAQKVARLVVLCSHNDKHGNPKI
;
A
#
# COMPACT_ATOMS: atom_id res chain seq x y z
N MET A 1 13.09 22.10 4.08
CA MET A 1 12.16 21.95 2.93
C MET A 1 11.82 20.47 2.80
N LEU A 2 10.54 20.10 2.63
CA LEU A 2 10.14 18.68 2.47
C LEU A 2 10.68 18.13 1.15
N SER A 3 11.16 16.88 1.16
CA SER A 3 11.51 16.14 -0.05
C SER A 3 10.26 15.86 -0.90
N ASP A 4 10.44 15.50 -2.17
CA ASP A 4 9.31 15.16 -3.06
C ASP A 4 8.51 13.98 -2.52
N GLN A 5 9.19 12.96 -1.97
CA GLN A 5 8.51 11.82 -1.34
C GLN A 5 7.71 12.23 -0.11
N GLN A 6 8.25 13.12 0.74
CA GLN A 6 7.51 13.61 1.91
C GLN A 6 6.28 14.42 1.50
N ARG A 7 6.39 15.28 0.48
CA ARG A 7 5.23 16.02 -0.08
C ARG A 7 4.16 15.07 -0.62
N MET A 8 4.58 14.05 -1.36
CA MET A 8 3.68 13.03 -1.92
C MET A 8 2.95 12.27 -0.81
N LEU A 9 3.66 11.79 0.21
CA LEU A 9 3.06 11.06 1.35
C LEU A 9 2.14 11.96 2.18
N THR A 10 2.55 13.20 2.44
CA THR A 10 1.69 14.19 3.16
C THR A 10 0.40 14.45 2.37
N ARG A 11 0.47 14.55 1.04
CA ARG A 11 -0.72 14.72 0.21
C ARG A 11 -1.58 13.46 0.22
N ALA A 12 -0.95 12.28 0.09
CA ALA A 12 -1.64 11.00 0.08
C ALA A 12 -2.38 10.71 1.41
N ALA A 13 -1.79 11.08 2.54
CA ALA A 13 -2.42 10.89 3.85
C ALA A 13 -3.79 11.57 3.98
N ARG A 14 -4.02 12.66 3.24
CA ARG A 14 -5.31 13.37 3.21
C ARG A 14 -6.42 12.60 2.47
N GLU A 15 -6.08 11.55 1.76
CA GLU A 15 -7.03 10.67 1.07
C GLU A 15 -7.60 9.57 1.99
N VAL A 16 -7.03 9.42 3.18
CA VAL A 16 -7.48 8.46 4.18
C VAL A 16 -8.52 9.11 5.09
N ILE A 17 -9.60 8.38 5.34
CA ILE A 17 -10.72 8.82 6.19
C ILE A 17 -10.78 7.91 7.41
N ASP A 18 -11.15 8.47 8.56
CA ASP A 18 -11.32 7.72 9.80
C ASP A 18 -12.31 6.54 9.63
N GLY A 19 -12.00 5.41 10.22
CA GLY A 19 -12.79 4.18 10.12
C GLY A 19 -12.53 3.32 8.90
N GLN A 20 -11.68 3.75 7.95
CA GLN A 20 -11.42 2.99 6.73
C GLN A 20 -10.51 1.77 6.93
N ILE A 21 -10.70 0.78 6.06
CA ILE A 21 -9.76 -0.30 5.79
C ILE A 21 -8.86 0.12 4.63
N VAL A 22 -7.55 0.24 4.91
CA VAL A 22 -6.54 0.78 3.99
C VAL A 22 -5.53 -0.30 3.65
N ASN A 23 -5.32 -0.59 2.36
CA ASN A 23 -4.21 -1.43 1.92
C ASN A 23 -3.04 -0.54 1.47
N LEU A 24 -1.83 -0.90 1.88
CA LEU A 24 -0.60 -0.19 1.55
C LEU A 24 0.31 -1.09 0.72
N GLY A 25 0.41 -0.79 -0.57
CA GLY A 25 1.31 -1.50 -1.48
C GLY A 25 2.77 -1.39 -1.09
N ILE A 26 3.57 -2.35 -1.52
CA ILE A 26 5.01 -2.48 -1.22
C ILE A 26 5.78 -1.21 -1.63
N GLY A 27 6.74 -0.82 -0.81
CA GLY A 27 7.66 0.29 -1.08
C GLY A 27 7.17 1.63 -0.52
N LEU A 28 7.08 2.68 -1.37
CA LEU A 28 6.71 4.02 -0.89
C LEU A 28 5.36 4.06 -0.14
N PRO A 29 4.30 3.38 -0.59
CA PRO A 29 3.02 3.39 0.10
C PRO A 29 3.07 2.92 1.55
N THR A 30 3.90 1.95 1.93
CA THR A 30 4.00 1.47 3.32
C THR A 30 4.43 2.58 4.28
N ARG A 31 5.16 3.58 3.81
CA ARG A 31 5.59 4.73 4.60
C ARG A 31 4.46 5.69 4.92
N LEU A 32 3.30 5.59 4.25
CA LEU A 32 2.14 6.43 4.49
C LEU A 32 1.66 6.36 5.93
N PHE A 33 1.83 5.20 6.57
CA PHE A 33 1.44 5.00 7.96
C PHE A 33 2.00 6.08 8.91
N HIS A 34 3.26 6.52 8.69
CA HIS A 34 3.92 7.55 9.51
C HIS A 34 3.41 8.98 9.26
N TYR A 35 2.46 9.14 8.34
CA TYR A 35 1.86 10.43 7.98
C TYR A 35 0.37 10.51 8.35
N LEU A 36 -0.18 9.43 8.91
CA LEU A 36 -1.54 9.41 9.43
C LEU A 36 -1.54 9.98 10.87
N PRO A 37 -2.58 10.68 11.28
CA PRO A 37 -2.76 11.09 12.67
C PRO A 37 -2.81 9.89 13.62
N ASP A 38 -2.19 9.99 14.78
CA ASP A 38 -2.11 8.88 15.77
C ASP A 38 -3.50 8.48 16.30
N ASP A 39 -4.43 9.42 16.35
CA ASP A 39 -5.81 9.23 16.81
C ASP A 39 -6.76 8.71 15.73
N MET A 40 -6.27 8.59 14.50
CA MET A 40 -7.09 8.07 13.39
C MET A 40 -7.33 6.56 13.54
N ASN A 41 -8.60 6.18 13.52
CA ASN A 41 -9.01 4.78 13.62
C ASN A 41 -9.03 4.09 12.25
N VAL A 42 -7.85 3.77 11.74
CA VAL A 42 -7.66 3.10 10.45
C VAL A 42 -7.22 1.65 10.67
N LEU A 43 -7.81 0.73 9.94
CA LEU A 43 -7.38 -0.67 9.89
C LEU A 43 -6.50 -0.92 8.66
N VAL A 44 -5.19 -1.01 8.87
CA VAL A 44 -4.29 -1.34 7.77
C VAL A 44 -4.38 -2.83 7.46
N HIS A 45 -4.65 -3.12 6.20
CA HIS A 45 -4.77 -4.46 5.63
C HIS A 45 -3.49 -4.82 4.88
N SER A 46 -3.00 -6.03 5.09
CA SER A 46 -1.95 -6.64 4.28
C SER A 46 -2.50 -7.89 3.60
N GLU A 47 -2.33 -7.99 2.28
CA GLU A 47 -2.99 -9.02 1.47
C GLU A 47 -2.53 -10.45 1.76
N ASN A 48 -1.41 -10.64 2.45
CA ASN A 48 -0.98 -11.95 2.95
C ASN A 48 -1.86 -12.51 4.08
N GLY A 49 -2.76 -11.69 4.66
CA GLY A 49 -3.77 -12.18 5.61
C GLY A 49 -3.80 -11.46 6.95
N LEU A 50 -3.54 -10.16 6.97
CA LEU A 50 -3.54 -9.36 8.20
C LEU A 50 -4.48 -8.16 8.08
N LEU A 51 -5.24 -7.88 9.12
CA LEU A 51 -6.03 -6.67 9.29
C LEU A 51 -5.70 -6.04 10.63
N GLY A 52 -5.38 -4.75 10.64
CA GLY A 52 -4.96 -4.02 11.83
C GLY A 52 -3.45 -4.12 12.11
N CYS A 53 -2.65 -4.31 11.06
CA CYS A 53 -1.19 -4.22 11.17
C CYS A 53 -0.73 -2.77 11.35
N ARG A 54 0.42 -2.61 11.99
CA ARG A 54 1.15 -1.34 12.14
C ARG A 54 2.66 -1.56 12.03
N PRO A 55 3.43 -0.54 11.67
CA PRO A 55 4.87 -0.60 11.77
C PRO A 55 5.30 -0.87 13.21
N ARG A 56 6.41 -1.59 13.35
CA ARG A 56 7.07 -1.73 14.65
C ARG A 56 7.59 -0.38 15.13
N GLN A 57 7.52 -0.16 16.44
CA GLN A 57 8.13 0.99 17.07
C GLN A 57 9.64 0.74 17.29
N GLU A 58 10.39 1.81 17.43
CA GLU A 58 11.81 1.71 17.77
C GLU A 58 11.99 0.99 19.11
N GLY A 59 12.89 -0.01 19.13
CA GLY A 59 13.11 -0.85 20.31
C GLY A 59 12.14 -2.02 20.47
N GLU A 60 11.07 -2.11 19.71
CA GLU A 60 10.14 -3.25 19.74
C GLU A 60 10.79 -4.47 19.07
N ALA A 61 10.90 -5.59 19.80
CA ALA A 61 11.45 -6.82 19.24
C ALA A 61 10.58 -7.35 18.10
N PRO A 62 11.18 -7.87 17.00
CA PRO A 62 10.39 -8.45 15.92
C PRO A 62 9.71 -9.74 16.37
N ASP A 63 8.46 -9.89 16.03
CA ASP A 63 7.82 -11.20 15.95
C ASP A 63 8.18 -11.80 14.57
N ILE A 64 8.90 -12.92 14.56
CA ILE A 64 9.42 -13.53 13.34
C ILE A 64 8.30 -14.12 12.46
N ASP A 65 7.13 -14.36 13.03
CA ASP A 65 5.96 -14.89 12.33
C ASP A 65 5.04 -13.79 11.78
N MET A 66 5.36 -12.52 12.06
CA MET A 66 4.53 -11.37 11.67
C MET A 66 5.23 -10.49 10.64
N ILE A 67 4.94 -10.76 9.39
CA ILE A 67 5.43 -9.98 8.24
C ILE A 67 4.27 -9.44 7.39
N ASP A 68 4.47 -8.29 6.78
CA ASP A 68 3.56 -7.79 5.74
C ASP A 68 3.82 -8.49 4.39
N SER A 69 3.01 -8.18 3.39
CA SER A 69 3.16 -8.72 2.03
C SER A 69 4.47 -8.30 1.34
N GLY A 70 5.15 -7.29 1.85
CA GLY A 70 6.47 -6.84 1.39
C GLY A 70 7.63 -7.54 2.09
N GLY A 71 7.35 -8.41 3.09
CA GLY A 71 8.36 -9.10 3.88
C GLY A 71 8.95 -8.26 5.02
N ALA A 72 8.40 -7.09 5.30
CA ALA A 72 8.83 -6.30 6.45
C ALA A 72 8.19 -6.84 7.75
N TYR A 73 8.99 -6.92 8.81
CA TYR A 73 8.46 -7.24 10.14
C TYR A 73 7.52 -6.13 10.62
N ILE A 74 6.34 -6.52 11.01
CA ILE A 74 5.29 -5.64 11.51
C ILE A 74 4.84 -6.07 12.89
N THR A 75 3.95 -5.29 13.47
CA THR A 75 3.20 -5.65 14.67
C THR A 75 1.72 -5.36 14.45
N THR A 76 0.89 -5.65 15.42
CA THR A 76 -0.56 -5.50 15.32
C THR A 76 -1.10 -4.57 16.40
N ARG A 77 -2.23 -3.94 16.12
CA ARG A 77 -3.00 -3.20 17.13
C ARG A 77 -3.97 -4.15 17.86
N PRO A 78 -4.43 -3.81 19.07
CA PRO A 78 -5.50 -4.56 19.72
C PRO A 78 -6.73 -4.66 18.81
N GLY A 79 -7.30 -5.87 18.71
CA GLY A 79 -8.42 -6.15 17.80
C GLY A 79 -8.02 -6.50 16.37
N ALA A 80 -6.73 -6.62 16.08
CA ALA A 80 -6.26 -7.12 14.80
C ALA A 80 -6.70 -8.58 14.55
N SER A 81 -6.75 -8.96 13.29
CA SER A 81 -7.14 -10.31 12.85
C SER A 81 -6.14 -10.88 11.87
N VAL A 82 -5.86 -12.17 12.03
CA VAL A 82 -5.01 -12.96 11.12
C VAL A 82 -5.91 -14.00 10.44
N PHE A 83 -5.77 -14.15 9.15
CA PHE A 83 -6.55 -15.07 8.32
C PHE A 83 -5.71 -15.52 7.12
N ASP A 84 -6.19 -16.53 6.41
CA ASP A 84 -5.50 -17.03 5.21
C ASP A 84 -5.60 -16.03 4.04
N SER A 85 -4.70 -16.18 3.07
CA SER A 85 -4.65 -15.31 1.88
C SER A 85 -5.91 -15.42 1.03
N ALA A 86 -6.59 -16.56 0.99
CA ALA A 86 -7.84 -16.72 0.24
C ALA A 86 -8.94 -15.83 0.84
N THR A 87 -9.07 -15.79 2.16
CA THR A 87 -9.97 -14.87 2.88
C THR A 87 -9.60 -13.42 2.61
N SER A 88 -8.29 -13.09 2.65
CA SER A 88 -7.80 -11.75 2.35
C SER A 88 -8.21 -11.28 0.95
N PHE A 89 -7.94 -12.09 -0.06
CA PHE A 89 -8.33 -11.77 -1.43
C PHE A 89 -9.85 -11.79 -1.64
N ALA A 90 -10.61 -12.60 -0.90
CA ALA A 90 -12.07 -12.52 -0.92
C ALA A 90 -12.59 -11.18 -0.39
N MET A 91 -11.93 -10.60 0.63
CA MET A 91 -12.26 -9.24 1.10
C MET A 91 -12.01 -8.19 0.01
N ILE A 92 -10.86 -8.26 -0.68
CA ILE A 92 -10.53 -7.36 -1.80
C ILE A 92 -11.59 -7.47 -2.90
N ARG A 93 -11.89 -8.70 -3.37
CA ARG A 93 -12.88 -8.98 -4.42
C ARG A 93 -14.30 -8.52 -4.08
N ARG A 94 -14.63 -8.45 -2.80
CA ARG A 94 -15.90 -7.96 -2.28
C ARG A 94 -15.90 -6.47 -1.97
N SER A 95 -14.86 -5.74 -2.39
CA SER A 95 -14.67 -4.30 -2.13
C SER A 95 -14.78 -3.95 -0.63
N ARG A 96 -14.26 -4.84 0.24
CA ARG A 96 -14.22 -4.61 1.70
C ARG A 96 -12.98 -3.83 2.12
N VAL A 97 -12.07 -3.56 1.21
CA VAL A 97 -10.95 -2.64 1.38
C VAL A 97 -11.39 -1.31 0.76
N ASP A 98 -11.40 -0.25 1.55
CA ASP A 98 -11.94 1.05 1.12
C ASP A 98 -10.99 1.78 0.18
N VAL A 99 -9.70 1.75 0.49
CA VAL A 99 -8.68 2.41 -0.33
C VAL A 99 -7.40 1.59 -0.36
N THR A 100 -6.78 1.52 -1.53
CA THR A 100 -5.41 1.02 -1.67
C THR A 100 -4.49 2.11 -2.21
N PHE A 101 -3.29 2.17 -1.66
CA PHE A 101 -2.20 3.00 -2.15
C PHE A 101 -1.17 2.10 -2.79
N MET A 102 -0.82 2.34 -4.05
CA MET A 102 0.21 1.55 -4.72
C MET A 102 1.12 2.40 -5.59
N GLY A 103 2.33 1.89 -5.83
CA GLY A 103 3.24 2.44 -6.81
C GLY A 103 2.84 2.04 -8.22
N ALA A 104 3.24 2.84 -9.21
CA ALA A 104 3.17 2.47 -10.61
C ALA A 104 4.48 2.80 -11.32
N PHE A 105 4.80 2.04 -12.36
CA PHE A 105 5.89 2.38 -13.27
C PHE A 105 5.48 3.49 -14.22
N GLU A 106 4.26 3.39 -14.73
CA GLU A 106 3.66 4.37 -15.65
C GLU A 106 2.15 4.46 -15.40
N VAL A 107 1.58 5.62 -15.71
CA VAL A 107 0.14 5.87 -15.71
C VAL A 107 -0.18 6.62 -17.01
N ASP A 108 -1.19 6.20 -17.75
CA ASP A 108 -1.61 6.91 -18.95
C ASP A 108 -2.68 7.98 -18.66
N GLN A 109 -3.01 8.77 -19.68
CA GLN A 109 -3.99 9.85 -19.59
C GLN A 109 -5.43 9.38 -19.29
N GLU A 110 -5.71 8.09 -19.45
CA GLU A 110 -7.00 7.46 -19.14
C GLU A 110 -7.03 6.90 -17.71
N GLY A 111 -5.90 6.98 -16.98
CA GLY A 111 -5.76 6.46 -15.62
C GLY A 111 -5.44 4.96 -15.54
N ASN A 112 -5.06 4.33 -16.66
CA ASN A 112 -4.55 2.96 -16.63
C ASN A 112 -3.13 2.97 -16.09
N LEU A 113 -2.77 1.97 -15.30
CA LEU A 113 -1.46 1.86 -14.68
C LEU A 113 -0.70 0.60 -15.12
N ALA A 114 0.62 0.72 -15.20
CA ALA A 114 1.55 -0.38 -15.36
C ALA A 114 2.45 -0.48 -14.13
N ASN A 115 2.51 -1.66 -13.49
CA ASN A 115 3.32 -1.85 -12.29
C ASN A 115 4.01 -3.23 -12.19
N TRP A 116 3.99 -4.04 -13.25
CA TRP A 116 4.49 -5.42 -13.19
C TRP A 116 5.68 -5.72 -14.11
N LYS A 117 5.91 -4.88 -15.12
CA LYS A 117 6.97 -5.09 -16.12
C LYS A 117 7.58 -3.78 -16.56
N ILE A 118 8.90 -3.77 -16.70
CA ILE A 118 9.66 -2.74 -17.41
C ILE A 118 10.40 -3.44 -18.55
N PRO A 119 10.19 -3.08 -19.83
CA PRO A 119 10.88 -3.70 -20.97
C PRO A 119 12.39 -3.72 -20.75
N GLY A 120 13.02 -4.85 -21.04
CA GLY A 120 14.46 -5.04 -20.91
C GLY A 120 14.98 -5.16 -19.46
N LYS A 121 14.10 -5.21 -18.46
CA LYS A 121 14.48 -5.40 -17.05
C LYS A 121 13.78 -6.61 -16.43
N PHE A 122 14.27 -7.02 -15.25
CA PHE A 122 13.60 -8.05 -14.45
C PHE A 122 12.15 -7.63 -14.17
N SER A 123 11.24 -8.59 -14.34
CA SER A 123 9.83 -8.42 -14.05
C SER A 123 9.49 -9.22 -12.78
N PRO A 124 9.10 -8.56 -11.69
CA PRO A 124 8.75 -9.24 -10.44
C PRO A 124 7.43 -10.03 -10.53
N GLY A 125 6.65 -9.83 -11.58
CA GLY A 125 5.32 -10.39 -11.72
C GLY A 125 4.22 -9.46 -11.24
N ILE A 126 2.98 -9.89 -11.45
CA ILE A 126 1.80 -9.05 -11.21
C ILE A 126 1.37 -9.05 -9.73
N GLY A 127 1.64 -10.15 -9.00
CA GLY A 127 1.23 -10.29 -7.60
C GLY A 127 -0.26 -10.04 -7.37
N GLY A 128 -0.59 -9.49 -6.20
CA GLY A 128 -1.95 -9.08 -5.83
C GLY A 128 -2.40 -7.73 -6.40
N ALA A 129 -1.49 -7.01 -7.06
CA ALA A 129 -1.74 -5.63 -7.51
C ALA A 129 -2.91 -5.51 -8.50
N MET A 130 -3.11 -6.51 -9.35
CA MET A 130 -4.21 -6.51 -10.32
C MET A 130 -5.58 -6.52 -9.61
N GLU A 131 -5.76 -7.36 -8.61
CA GLU A 131 -7.04 -7.42 -7.87
C GLU A 131 -7.25 -6.17 -7.01
N LEU A 132 -6.20 -5.69 -6.36
CA LEU A 132 -6.23 -4.44 -5.61
C LEU A 132 -6.63 -3.26 -6.51
N ALA A 133 -6.01 -3.13 -7.69
CA ALA A 133 -6.31 -2.04 -8.62
C ALA A 133 -7.75 -2.09 -9.18
N GLN A 134 -8.32 -3.29 -9.35
CA GLN A 134 -9.63 -3.45 -10.00
C GLN A 134 -10.80 -3.57 -9.03
N LYS A 135 -10.58 -4.00 -7.79
CA LYS A 135 -11.65 -4.43 -6.89
C LYS A 135 -11.80 -3.61 -5.63
N VAL A 136 -10.81 -2.82 -5.24
CA VAL A 136 -10.97 -1.90 -4.12
C VAL A 136 -11.88 -0.73 -4.49
N ALA A 137 -12.53 -0.14 -3.49
CA ALA A 137 -13.45 0.97 -3.73
C ALA A 137 -12.70 2.21 -4.29
N ARG A 138 -11.46 2.43 -3.85
CA ARG A 138 -10.63 3.55 -4.29
C ARG A 138 -9.18 3.15 -4.46
N LEU A 139 -8.59 3.49 -5.61
CA LEU A 139 -7.17 3.35 -5.90
C LEU A 139 -6.48 4.70 -5.88
N VAL A 140 -5.38 4.82 -5.12
CA VAL A 140 -4.50 5.99 -5.11
C VAL A 140 -3.10 5.57 -5.55
N VAL A 141 -2.64 6.14 -6.65
CA VAL A 141 -1.31 5.82 -7.19
C VAL A 141 -0.29 6.85 -6.72
N LEU A 142 0.85 6.35 -6.22
CA LEU A 142 2.00 7.15 -5.78
C LEU A 142 3.14 6.93 -6.76
N CYS A 143 3.37 7.88 -7.67
CA CYS A 143 4.49 7.84 -8.57
C CYS A 143 5.05 9.24 -8.85
N SER A 144 6.30 9.32 -9.30
CA SER A 144 6.88 10.57 -9.81
C SER A 144 6.39 10.81 -11.24
N HIS A 145 6.28 12.08 -11.65
CA HIS A 145 5.91 12.42 -13.02
C HIS A 145 6.93 11.94 -14.05
N ASN A 146 8.21 11.96 -13.68
CA ASN A 146 9.30 11.53 -14.54
C ASN A 146 10.10 10.39 -13.92
N ASP A 147 10.75 9.60 -14.77
CA ASP A 147 11.76 8.63 -14.36
C ASP A 147 13.08 9.34 -13.99
N LYS A 148 14.10 8.55 -13.59
CA LYS A 148 15.43 9.07 -13.25
C LYS A 148 16.21 9.66 -14.44
N HIS A 149 15.74 9.47 -15.65
CA HIS A 149 16.34 9.99 -16.89
C HIS A 149 15.55 11.20 -17.45
N GLY A 150 14.46 11.62 -16.76
CA GLY A 150 13.61 12.72 -17.17
C GLY A 150 12.48 12.34 -18.14
N ASN A 151 12.31 11.04 -18.47
CA ASN A 151 11.23 10.60 -19.32
C ASN A 151 9.89 10.61 -18.57
N PRO A 152 8.78 10.99 -19.19
CA PRO A 152 7.46 10.96 -18.58
C PRO A 152 7.06 9.55 -18.11
N LYS A 153 6.37 9.51 -16.96
CA LYS A 153 5.71 8.32 -16.41
C LYS A 153 4.19 8.53 -16.29
N ILE A 154 3.76 9.75 -16.48
CA ILE A 154 2.37 10.18 -16.49
C ILE A 154 2.16 11.01 -17.75
#